data_1a8e1b755ea84681a1de1e229e641125
#
_entry.id   1a8e1b755ea84681a1de1e229e641125
#
_cell.length_a   1.000
_cell.length_b   1.000
_cell.length_c   1.000
_cell.angle_alpha   90.00
_cell.angle_beta   90.00
_cell.angle_gamma   90.00
#
_symmetry.space_group_name_H-M   'P 1'
#
loop_
_entity.id
_entity.type
_entity.pdbx_description
1 polymer ?
#
loop_
_entity_poly.entity_id
_entity_poly.type
_entity_poly.pdbx_seq_one_letter_code
_entity_poly.pdbx_strand_id
1 'polypeptide(L)'
;ISDDRPAFLESFALQFYGVSMLKHPVSQALLDWNQALALQASPKATLDCVNSFAHTDFRADMARVQVPTLIIHGDHDQVVPIDATGAVAAKMIPGAQYIVYEGAPHGFWYTDREKLNRDLLAFVQQPVSAASSAGL
;
A
#
# COMPACT_ATOMS: atom_id res chain seq x y z
N ILE A 1 -14.95 -9.58 9.99
CA ILE A 1 -15.60 -8.24 9.86
C ILE A 1 -17.05 -8.31 10.31
N SER A 2 -17.80 -9.29 9.86
CA SER A 2 -19.26 -9.35 10.08
C SER A 2 -19.66 -9.70 11.52
N ASP A 3 -18.91 -10.56 12.20
CA ASP A 3 -19.29 -11.10 13.51
C ASP A 3 -18.86 -10.17 14.66
N ASP A 4 -17.60 -9.71 14.63
CA ASP A 4 -17.04 -8.76 15.59
C ASP A 4 -16.16 -7.75 14.86
N ARG A 5 -16.78 -6.69 14.38
CA ARG A 5 -16.08 -5.65 13.64
C ARG A 5 -15.06 -4.88 14.49
N PRO A 6 -15.35 -4.50 15.75
CA PRO A 6 -14.35 -3.85 16.58
C PRO A 6 -13.09 -4.69 16.78
N ALA A 7 -13.23 -5.96 17.16
CA ALA A 7 -12.09 -6.85 17.37
C ALA A 7 -11.31 -7.11 16.06
N PHE A 8 -12.02 -7.22 14.93
CA PHE A 8 -11.38 -7.33 13.62
C PHE A 8 -10.52 -6.09 13.31
N LEU A 9 -11.06 -4.89 13.50
CA LEU A 9 -10.35 -3.64 13.20
C LEU A 9 -9.17 -3.42 14.14
N GLU A 10 -9.26 -3.83 15.40
CA GLU A 10 -8.14 -3.82 16.33
C GLU A 10 -7.00 -4.73 15.83
N SER A 11 -7.29 -5.99 15.57
CA SER A 11 -6.30 -6.94 15.04
C SER A 11 -5.71 -6.50 13.71
N PHE A 12 -6.54 -5.96 12.83
CA PHE A 12 -6.11 -5.44 11.53
C PHE A 12 -5.13 -4.27 11.69
N ALA A 13 -5.40 -3.34 12.61
CA ALA A 13 -4.52 -2.19 12.86
C ALA A 13 -3.12 -2.64 13.36
N LEU A 14 -3.04 -3.68 14.19
CA LEU A 14 -1.76 -4.23 14.63
C LEU A 14 -0.94 -4.77 13.45
N GLN A 15 -1.55 -5.55 12.57
CA GLN A 15 -0.90 -6.07 11.36
C GLN A 15 -0.52 -4.94 10.39
N PHE A 16 -1.43 -3.98 10.21
CA PHE A 16 -1.25 -2.84 9.31
C PHE A 16 -0.01 -2.01 9.64
N TYR A 17 0.25 -1.75 10.91
CA TYR A 17 1.42 -1.00 11.38
C TYR A 17 2.61 -1.88 11.78
N GLY A 18 2.51 -3.20 11.64
CA GLY A 18 3.60 -4.12 11.98
C GLY A 18 3.89 -4.18 13.48
N VAL A 19 2.85 -4.04 14.31
CA VAL A 19 2.96 -4.19 15.77
C VAL A 19 3.13 -5.67 16.13
N SER A 20 4.08 -5.97 16.99
CA SER A 20 4.33 -7.31 17.50
C SER A 20 4.73 -7.26 18.98
N MET A 21 4.93 -8.42 19.60
CA MET A 21 5.38 -8.49 21.00
C MET A 21 6.69 -7.72 21.26
N LEU A 22 7.57 -7.61 20.24
CA LEU A 22 8.88 -6.98 20.38
C LEU A 22 9.00 -5.64 19.64
N LYS A 23 8.04 -5.29 18.78
CA LYS A 23 8.09 -4.09 17.94
C LYS A 23 6.79 -3.30 18.07
N HIS A 24 6.89 -2.08 18.57
CA HIS A 24 5.77 -1.16 18.72
C HIS A 24 6.07 0.14 17.95
N PRO A 25 5.94 0.14 16.60
CA PRO A 25 6.34 1.29 15.78
C PRO A 25 5.39 2.47 15.89
N VAL A 26 4.22 2.27 16.49
CA VAL A 26 3.18 3.29 16.69
C VAL A 26 2.65 3.24 18.13
N SER A 27 2.12 4.36 18.62
CA SER A 27 1.53 4.43 19.96
C SER A 27 0.17 3.74 20.01
N GLN A 28 -0.22 3.29 21.22
CA GLN A 28 -1.57 2.76 21.45
C GLN A 28 -2.64 3.82 21.11
N ALA A 29 -2.40 5.09 21.45
CA ALA A 29 -3.33 6.17 21.12
C ALA A 29 -3.58 6.32 19.61
N LEU A 30 -2.57 6.07 18.75
CA LEU A 30 -2.77 6.05 17.30
C LEU A 30 -3.63 4.85 16.87
N LEU A 31 -3.40 3.69 17.43
CA LEU A 31 -4.20 2.49 17.15
C LEU A 31 -5.67 2.70 17.53
N ASP A 32 -5.92 3.23 18.73
CA ASP A 32 -7.26 3.52 19.23
C ASP A 32 -7.98 4.56 18.34
N TRP A 33 -7.27 5.62 17.97
CA TRP A 33 -7.81 6.65 17.08
C TRP A 33 -8.12 6.10 15.69
N ASN A 34 -7.23 5.29 15.12
CA ASN A 34 -7.43 4.64 13.83
C ASN A 34 -8.66 3.72 13.85
N GLN A 35 -8.82 2.91 14.91
CA GLN A 35 -9.98 2.06 15.10
C GLN A 35 -11.27 2.88 15.20
N ALA A 36 -11.26 3.97 15.96
CA ALA A 36 -12.43 4.85 16.12
C ALA A 36 -12.84 5.48 14.77
N LEU A 37 -11.90 5.89 13.94
CA LEU A 37 -12.18 6.38 12.59
C LEU A 37 -12.74 5.27 11.68
N ALA A 38 -12.14 4.09 11.69
CA ALA A 38 -12.58 2.97 10.87
C ALA A 38 -14.00 2.49 11.23
N LEU A 39 -14.37 2.57 12.50
CA LEU A 39 -15.73 2.24 12.97
C LEU A 39 -16.82 3.21 12.47
N GLN A 40 -16.46 4.41 12.04
CA GLN A 40 -17.41 5.38 11.47
C GLN A 40 -17.83 5.03 10.03
N ALA A 41 -17.05 4.21 9.34
CA ALA A 41 -17.39 3.78 7.98
C ALA A 41 -18.61 2.85 7.99
N SER A 42 -19.43 2.90 6.95
CA SER A 42 -20.57 1.99 6.79
C SER A 42 -20.09 0.53 6.73
N PRO A 43 -20.64 -0.38 7.54
CA PRO A 43 -20.33 -1.81 7.47
C PRO A 43 -20.55 -2.38 6.07
N LYS A 44 -21.68 -2.01 5.43
CA LYS A 44 -21.98 -2.45 4.06
C LYS A 44 -20.94 -1.95 3.07
N ALA A 45 -20.59 -0.66 3.09
CA ALA A 45 -19.60 -0.11 2.19
C ALA A 45 -18.22 -0.76 2.40
N THR A 46 -17.85 -1.06 3.64
CA THR A 46 -16.59 -1.76 3.94
C THR A 46 -16.56 -3.14 3.27
N LEU A 47 -17.63 -3.92 3.39
CA LEU A 47 -17.74 -5.25 2.76
C LEU A 47 -17.78 -5.15 1.23
N ASP A 48 -18.51 -4.20 0.67
CA ASP A 48 -18.61 -4.00 -0.77
C ASP A 48 -17.22 -3.59 -1.36
N CYS A 49 -16.47 -2.74 -0.68
CA CYS A 49 -15.09 -2.37 -1.08
C CYS A 49 -14.16 -3.58 -1.05
N VAL A 50 -14.21 -4.41 0.01
CA VAL A 50 -13.40 -5.64 0.10
C VAL A 50 -13.75 -6.59 -1.04
N ASN A 51 -15.02 -6.80 -1.32
CA ASN A 51 -15.48 -7.66 -2.43
C ASN A 51 -15.02 -7.13 -3.79
N SER A 52 -15.15 -5.82 -4.03
CA SER A 52 -14.71 -5.19 -5.26
C SER A 52 -13.20 -5.34 -5.45
N PHE A 53 -12.42 -5.01 -4.43
CA PHE A 53 -10.96 -5.15 -4.43
C PHE A 53 -10.53 -6.61 -4.68
N ALA A 54 -11.16 -7.59 -4.00
CA ALA A 54 -10.77 -9.00 -4.11
C ALA A 54 -11.10 -9.64 -5.46
N HIS A 55 -12.06 -9.10 -6.21
CA HIS A 55 -12.54 -9.71 -7.47
C HIS A 55 -12.21 -8.91 -8.72
N THR A 56 -11.50 -7.77 -8.60
CA THR A 56 -11.10 -6.97 -9.75
C THR A 56 -9.69 -7.32 -10.20
N ASP A 57 -9.53 -7.68 -11.46
CA ASP A 57 -8.24 -7.99 -12.07
C ASP A 57 -7.76 -6.84 -12.96
N PHE A 58 -6.72 -6.13 -12.55
CA PHE A 58 -6.12 -5.02 -13.28
C PHE A 58 -4.86 -5.41 -14.08
N ARG A 59 -4.52 -6.70 -14.20
CA ARG A 59 -3.28 -7.11 -14.86
C ARG A 59 -3.21 -6.66 -16.31
N ALA A 60 -4.34 -6.70 -17.02
CA ALA A 60 -4.41 -6.21 -18.39
C ALA A 60 -4.21 -4.68 -18.51
N ASP A 61 -4.62 -3.94 -17.48
CA ASP A 61 -4.49 -2.49 -17.45
C ASP A 61 -3.07 -2.05 -17.09
N MET A 62 -2.38 -2.80 -16.23
CA MET A 62 -0.98 -2.52 -15.84
C MET A 62 -0.05 -2.44 -17.04
N ALA A 63 -0.21 -3.32 -18.03
CA ALA A 63 0.59 -3.31 -19.26
C ALA A 63 0.36 -2.08 -20.14
N ARG A 64 -0.71 -1.34 -19.92
CA ARG A 64 -1.09 -0.13 -20.66
C ARG A 64 -0.66 1.17 -19.99
N VAL A 65 -0.08 1.10 -18.80
CA VAL A 65 0.42 2.28 -18.09
C VAL A 65 1.59 2.86 -18.86
N GLN A 66 1.45 4.12 -19.31
CA GLN A 66 2.44 4.84 -20.16
C GLN A 66 3.05 6.05 -19.45
N VAL A 67 2.71 6.25 -18.18
CA VAL A 67 3.22 7.38 -17.39
C VAL A 67 4.36 6.92 -16.49
N PRO A 68 5.28 7.82 -16.09
CA PRO A 68 6.26 7.49 -15.07
C PRO A 68 5.59 6.92 -13.83
N THR A 69 6.03 5.76 -13.40
CA THR A 69 5.41 5.02 -12.30
C THR A 69 6.46 4.64 -11.27
N LEU A 70 6.17 4.93 -10.01
CA LEU A 70 6.94 4.47 -8.86
C LEU A 70 6.08 3.54 -8.03
N ILE A 71 6.60 2.35 -7.74
CA ILE A 71 6.00 1.38 -6.83
C ILE A 71 6.89 1.28 -5.61
N ILE A 72 6.31 1.48 -4.43
CA ILE A 72 6.99 1.32 -3.14
C ILE A 72 6.21 0.28 -2.34
N HIS A 73 6.91 -0.69 -1.75
CA HIS A 73 6.27 -1.74 -0.96
C HIS A 73 7.17 -2.17 0.20
N GLY A 74 6.56 -2.42 1.35
CA GLY A 74 7.26 -3.01 2.50
C GLY A 74 7.36 -4.53 2.37
N ASP A 75 8.51 -5.11 2.62
CA ASP A 75 8.70 -6.57 2.52
C ASP A 75 8.12 -7.34 3.72
N HIS A 76 7.75 -6.63 4.79
CA HIS A 76 7.02 -7.17 5.94
C HIS A 76 5.53 -6.80 5.93
N ASP A 77 4.97 -6.49 4.77
CA ASP A 77 3.54 -6.25 4.59
C ASP A 77 2.74 -7.55 4.77
N GLN A 78 2.03 -7.66 5.89
CA GLN A 78 1.18 -8.81 6.23
C GLN A 78 -0.26 -8.64 5.76
N VAL A 79 -0.63 -7.47 5.26
CA VAL A 79 -1.98 -7.16 4.74
C VAL A 79 -2.06 -7.47 3.26
N VAL A 80 -1.07 -7.00 2.51
CA VAL A 80 -0.97 -7.19 1.05
C VAL A 80 0.43 -7.74 0.74
N PRO A 81 0.60 -9.07 0.61
CA PRO A 81 1.91 -9.68 0.41
C PRO A 81 2.63 -9.16 -0.83
N ILE A 82 3.87 -8.72 -0.66
CA ILE A 82 4.68 -8.07 -1.69
C ILE A 82 4.87 -8.94 -2.95
N ASP A 83 5.10 -10.24 -2.76
CA ASP A 83 5.36 -11.17 -3.88
C ASP A 83 4.15 -11.40 -4.77
N ALA A 84 2.95 -11.23 -4.23
CA ALA A 84 1.71 -11.40 -4.98
C ALA A 84 1.21 -10.08 -5.60
N THR A 85 1.77 -8.94 -5.24
CA THR A 85 1.24 -7.61 -5.58
C THR A 85 2.30 -6.66 -6.11
N GLY A 86 3.02 -5.93 -5.25
CA GLY A 86 3.98 -4.90 -5.67
C GLY A 86 5.08 -5.42 -6.59
N ALA A 87 5.63 -6.60 -6.30
CA ALA A 87 6.65 -7.23 -7.12
C ALA A 87 6.11 -7.69 -8.49
N VAL A 88 4.83 -8.07 -8.56
CA VAL A 88 4.16 -8.41 -9.81
C VAL A 88 3.87 -7.15 -10.62
N ALA A 89 3.28 -6.13 -10.00
CA ALA A 89 2.97 -4.86 -10.64
C ALA A 89 4.23 -4.20 -11.24
N ALA A 90 5.36 -4.24 -10.52
CA ALA A 90 6.64 -3.72 -10.98
C ALA A 90 7.17 -4.39 -12.26
N LYS A 91 6.84 -5.67 -12.47
CA LYS A 91 7.20 -6.41 -13.68
C LYS A 91 6.23 -6.17 -14.84
N MET A 92 4.98 -5.82 -14.52
CA MET A 92 3.91 -5.68 -15.52
C MET A 92 3.79 -4.26 -16.06
N ILE A 93 4.16 -3.23 -15.27
CA ILE A 93 4.10 -1.83 -15.69
C ILE A 93 5.42 -1.47 -16.39
N PRO A 94 5.40 -1.12 -17.68
CA PRO A 94 6.61 -0.80 -18.42
C PRO A 94 7.36 0.40 -17.82
N GLY A 95 8.64 0.22 -17.52
CA GLY A 95 9.49 1.30 -16.99
C GLY A 95 9.19 1.71 -15.55
N ALA A 96 8.39 0.95 -14.80
CA ALA A 96 8.15 1.24 -13.39
C ALA A 96 9.44 1.17 -12.57
N GLN A 97 9.66 2.19 -11.74
CA GLN A 97 10.66 2.14 -10.68
C GLN A 97 10.09 1.37 -9.50
N TYR A 98 10.90 0.51 -8.89
CA TYR A 98 10.45 -0.32 -7.78
C TYR A 98 11.41 -0.19 -6.61
N ILE A 99 10.87 0.22 -5.46
CA ILE A 99 11.61 0.37 -4.21
C ILE A 99 10.99 -0.54 -3.15
N VAL A 100 11.80 -1.43 -2.59
CA VAL A 100 11.40 -2.25 -1.45
C VAL A 100 11.88 -1.58 -0.16
N TYR A 101 10.98 -1.46 0.81
CA TYR A 101 11.29 -0.99 2.15
C TYR A 101 11.48 -2.19 3.07
N GLU A 102 12.75 -2.45 3.41
CA GLU A 102 13.14 -3.56 4.25
C GLU A 102 12.57 -3.44 5.66
N GLY A 103 11.92 -4.49 6.14
CA GLY A 103 11.28 -4.55 7.47
C GLY A 103 10.05 -3.68 7.62
N ALA A 104 9.57 -3.03 6.55
CA ALA A 104 8.43 -2.12 6.61
C ALA A 104 7.09 -2.85 6.48
N PRO A 105 6.09 -2.47 7.30
CA PRO A 105 4.74 -3.02 7.25
C PRO A 105 3.90 -2.36 6.17
N HIS A 106 2.61 -2.72 6.08
CA HIS A 106 1.66 -2.06 5.17
C HIS A 106 1.56 -0.55 5.41
N GLY A 107 1.49 -0.15 6.67
CA GLY A 107 1.41 1.25 7.11
C GLY A 107 2.73 2.03 7.06
N PHE A 108 3.67 1.66 6.20
CA PHE A 108 4.99 2.28 6.11
C PHE A 108 4.95 3.79 5.81
N TRP A 109 3.89 4.28 5.19
CA TRP A 109 3.67 5.70 4.98
C TRP A 109 3.65 6.50 6.29
N TYR A 110 3.38 5.85 7.41
CA TYR A 110 3.46 6.45 8.74
C TYR A 110 4.78 6.09 9.45
N THR A 111 5.17 4.81 9.45
CA THR A 111 6.35 4.34 10.18
C THR A 111 7.67 4.78 9.52
N ASP A 112 7.68 4.92 8.19
CA ASP A 112 8.85 5.25 7.37
C ASP A 112 8.67 6.56 6.59
N ARG A 113 7.81 7.46 7.08
CA ARG A 113 7.40 8.70 6.40
C ARG A 113 8.54 9.56 5.89
N GLU A 114 9.64 9.67 6.64
CA GLU A 114 10.79 10.49 6.25
C GLU A 114 11.49 9.91 5.01
N LYS A 115 11.60 8.59 4.96
CA LYS A 115 12.15 7.88 3.80
C LYS A 115 11.20 8.00 2.62
N LEU A 116 9.90 7.78 2.85
CA LEU A 116 8.88 7.90 1.81
C LEU A 116 8.86 9.30 1.20
N ASN A 117 8.88 10.35 2.01
CA ASN A 117 8.88 11.73 1.52
C ASN A 117 10.11 12.02 0.65
N ARG A 118 11.30 11.54 1.02
CA ARG A 118 12.51 11.70 0.19
C ARG A 118 12.40 10.97 -1.14
N ASP A 119 11.92 9.72 -1.13
CA ASP A 119 11.82 8.89 -2.33
C ASP A 119 10.76 9.45 -3.29
N LEU A 120 9.61 9.89 -2.76
CA LEU A 120 8.57 10.57 -3.54
C LEU A 120 9.08 11.89 -4.15
N LEU A 121 9.78 12.70 -3.36
CA LEU A 121 10.33 13.96 -3.85
C LEU A 121 11.36 13.71 -4.94
N ALA A 122 12.25 12.75 -4.74
CA ALA A 122 13.24 12.37 -5.75
C ALA A 122 12.58 11.89 -7.04
N PHE A 123 11.48 11.12 -6.96
CA PHE A 123 10.75 10.65 -8.11
C PHE A 123 10.07 11.78 -8.89
N VAL A 124 9.34 12.68 -8.19
CA VAL A 124 8.60 13.76 -8.88
C VAL A 124 9.50 14.85 -9.45
N GLN A 125 10.75 14.94 -8.98
CA GLN A 125 11.76 15.87 -9.52
C GLN A 125 12.51 15.30 -10.72
N GLN A 126 12.33 14.03 -11.08
CA GLN A 126 12.95 13.47 -12.27
C GLN A 126 12.40 14.16 -13.51
N PRO A 127 13.27 14.53 -14.47
CA PRO A 127 12.78 15.02 -15.75
C PRO A 127 11.94 13.93 -16.41
N VAL A 128 10.75 14.27 -16.85
CA VAL A 128 9.93 13.37 -17.67
C VAL A 128 10.73 13.13 -18.96
N SER A 129 11.34 11.95 -19.10
CA SER A 129 11.94 11.58 -20.37
C SER A 129 10.82 11.60 -21.42
N ALA A 130 10.95 12.46 -22.44
CA ALA A 130 10.04 12.45 -23.56
C ALA A 130 9.98 11.00 -24.06
N ALA A 131 8.81 10.38 -23.97
CA ALA A 131 8.57 9.10 -24.62
C ALA A 131 9.02 9.26 -26.07
N SER A 132 9.94 8.42 -26.48
CA SER A 132 10.49 8.42 -27.83
C SER A 132 9.31 8.48 -28.81
N SER A 133 9.18 9.64 -29.48
CA SER A 133 8.30 9.82 -30.62
C SER A 133 8.97 9.13 -31.84
N ALA A 134 9.03 7.81 -31.78
CA ALA A 134 9.48 6.98 -32.88
C ALA A 134 8.26 6.18 -33.36
N GLY A 135 7.64 6.69 -34.42
CA GLY A 135 6.65 5.94 -35.19
C GLY A 135 5.49 6.79 -35.71
N LEU A 136 5.74 7.67 -36.63
CA LEU A 136 4.84 7.98 -37.74
C LEU A 136 5.27 7.16 -38.96
#